data_d0936f7422d59ade9686900a2421104c
#
_entry.id   d0936f7422d59ade9686900a2421104c
#
_cell.length_a   1.000
_cell.length_b   1.000
_cell.length_c   1.000
_cell.angle_alpha   90.00
_cell.angle_beta   90.00
_cell.angle_gamma   90.00
#
_symmetry.space_group_name_H-M   'P 1'
#
loop_
_entity.id
_entity.type
_entity.pdbx_description
1 polymer ?
#
loop_
_entity_poly.entity_id
_entity_poly.type
_entity_poly.pdbx_seq_one_letter_code
_entity_poly.pdbx_strand_id
1 'polypeptide(L)'
;MRDSIGTHGSFERIPDEELNAFKNGYRHVEVKEALFNCSHQKCSYCEAIPTGSSLRVDHFFPKKLYPEFTLDWNNLIPSCENCNTRKSSYDTKNEPIINPSKIDPIPYYDYDFIRMIPALDSPDPVLTKRTIDVCDLNRRELVRYRADLLVELNVFQENINNVLTDLNNPMSALKIKNRIIRLEDSLETIEEMAGDSEKFSAFIKKFIEKSIYIQEIKSQIINIKRQNEELFS
;
A
#
# COMPACT_ATOMS: atom_id res chain seq x y z
N MET A 1 23.80 -13.21 -2.78
CA MET A 1 23.32 -12.46 -3.95
C MET A 1 23.54 -10.95 -3.83
N ARG A 2 23.20 -10.33 -2.68
CA ARG A 2 23.47 -8.90 -2.42
C ARG A 2 24.96 -8.57 -2.48
N ASP A 3 25.82 -9.43 -1.92
CA ASP A 3 27.27 -9.23 -1.87
C ASP A 3 27.97 -9.50 -3.20
N SER A 4 27.42 -10.38 -4.05
CA SER A 4 27.96 -10.65 -5.37
C SER A 4 27.68 -9.56 -6.40
N ILE A 5 26.61 -8.77 -6.20
CA ILE A 5 26.26 -7.64 -7.08
C ILE A 5 27.02 -6.37 -6.67
N GLY A 6 27.39 -6.22 -5.38
CA GLY A 6 28.07 -5.05 -4.85
C GLY A 6 29.61 -5.09 -4.82
N THR A 7 30.23 -6.24 -5.07
CA THR A 7 31.69 -6.43 -4.93
C THR A 7 32.48 -6.32 -6.24
N HIS A 8 31.84 -6.27 -7.37
CA HIS A 8 32.55 -6.08 -8.64
C HIS A 8 32.85 -4.59 -8.86
N GLY A 9 34.07 -4.23 -8.59
CA GLY A 9 34.62 -2.91 -8.85
C GLY A 9 34.44 -2.47 -10.32
N SER A 10 34.69 -1.21 -10.58
CA SER A 10 34.45 -0.45 -11.80
C SER A 10 34.14 -1.25 -13.07
N PHE A 11 33.00 -0.99 -13.71
CA PHE A 11 32.54 -1.59 -14.98
C PHE A 11 33.59 -1.48 -16.13
N GLU A 12 34.61 -0.69 -15.98
CA GLU A 12 35.67 -0.46 -16.98
C GLU A 12 36.60 -1.66 -17.21
N ARG A 13 36.57 -2.69 -16.35
CA ARG A 13 37.45 -3.88 -16.42
C ARG A 13 36.74 -5.18 -16.84
N ILE A 14 35.45 -5.13 -17.14
CA ILE A 14 34.67 -6.30 -17.50
C ILE A 14 34.46 -6.34 -19.01
N PRO A 15 34.70 -7.47 -19.71
CA PRO A 15 34.41 -7.63 -21.12
C PRO A 15 32.96 -7.25 -21.46
N ASP A 16 32.70 -6.70 -22.63
CA ASP A 16 31.39 -6.18 -23.03
C ASP A 16 30.28 -7.24 -22.93
N GLU A 17 30.57 -8.50 -23.21
CA GLU A 17 29.59 -9.59 -23.08
C GLU A 17 29.23 -9.86 -21.61
N GLU A 18 30.22 -9.94 -20.74
CA GLU A 18 30.01 -10.10 -19.29
C GLU A 18 29.36 -8.87 -18.70
N LEU A 19 29.77 -7.67 -19.15
CA LEU A 19 29.17 -6.42 -18.73
C LEU A 19 27.69 -6.33 -19.10
N ASN A 20 27.30 -6.82 -20.28
CA ASN A 20 25.91 -6.86 -20.71
C ASN A 20 25.11 -7.90 -19.93
N ALA A 21 25.66 -9.08 -19.65
CA ALA A 21 25.05 -10.07 -18.79
C ALA A 21 24.87 -9.51 -17.37
N PHE A 22 25.90 -8.84 -16.84
CA PHE A 22 25.88 -8.21 -15.53
C PHE A 22 24.87 -7.05 -15.47
N LYS A 23 24.87 -6.12 -16.42
CA LYS A 23 23.91 -5.01 -16.51
C LYS A 23 22.44 -5.45 -16.59
N ASN A 24 22.18 -6.67 -17.01
CA ASN A 24 20.86 -7.27 -17.05
C ASN A 24 20.54 -8.15 -15.82
N GLY A 25 21.46 -8.25 -14.86
CA GLY A 25 21.31 -9.09 -13.66
C GLY A 25 20.04 -8.81 -12.86
N TYR A 26 19.55 -7.56 -12.84
CA TYR A 26 18.27 -7.20 -12.22
C TYR A 26 17.04 -7.90 -12.85
N ARG A 27 17.20 -8.50 -14.04
CA ARG A 27 16.15 -9.30 -14.72
C ARG A 27 16.15 -10.75 -14.32
N HIS A 28 17.17 -11.19 -13.57
CA HIS A 28 17.26 -12.56 -13.11
C HIS A 28 16.04 -12.93 -12.26
N VAL A 29 15.54 -14.13 -12.42
CA VAL A 29 14.30 -14.58 -11.76
C VAL A 29 14.39 -14.44 -10.25
N GLU A 30 15.48 -14.89 -9.64
CA GLU A 30 15.69 -14.81 -8.19
C GLU A 30 15.73 -13.37 -7.66
N VAL A 31 16.33 -12.43 -8.41
CA VAL A 31 16.33 -10.99 -8.05
C VAL A 31 14.91 -10.44 -8.07
N LYS A 32 14.13 -10.78 -9.09
CA LYS A 32 12.73 -10.36 -9.18
C LYS A 32 11.88 -10.95 -8.07
N GLU A 33 12.00 -12.26 -7.81
CA GLU A 33 11.26 -12.93 -6.76
C GLU A 33 11.57 -12.32 -5.40
N ALA A 34 12.84 -12.13 -5.06
CA ALA A 34 13.24 -11.48 -3.82
C ALA A 34 12.68 -10.06 -3.70
N LEU A 35 12.77 -9.27 -4.79
CA LEU A 35 12.27 -7.90 -4.82
C LEU A 35 10.74 -7.84 -4.67
N PHE A 36 10.01 -8.71 -5.39
CA PHE A 36 8.55 -8.70 -5.37
C PHE A 36 8.00 -9.23 -4.03
N ASN A 37 8.67 -10.18 -3.40
CA ASN A 37 8.33 -10.65 -2.06
C ASN A 37 8.49 -9.54 -1.01
N CYS A 38 9.49 -8.66 -1.13
CA CYS A 38 9.65 -7.51 -0.24
C CYS A 38 8.48 -6.52 -0.27
N SER A 39 7.68 -6.53 -1.34
CA SER A 39 6.51 -5.66 -1.50
C SER A 39 5.17 -6.40 -1.38
N HIS A 40 5.17 -7.65 -0.93
CA HIS A 40 3.98 -8.52 -0.95
C HIS A 40 3.31 -8.59 -2.34
N GLN A 41 4.11 -8.66 -3.41
CA GLN A 41 3.64 -8.64 -4.80
C GLN A 41 2.87 -7.37 -5.19
N LYS A 42 2.96 -6.31 -4.40
CA LYS A 42 2.33 -5.01 -4.68
C LYS A 42 3.27 -4.08 -5.45
N CYS A 43 2.68 -3.18 -6.22
CA CYS A 43 3.40 -2.02 -6.72
C CYS A 43 3.74 -1.07 -5.57
N SER A 44 5.01 -0.79 -5.34
CA SER A 44 5.45 0.08 -4.24
C SER A 44 4.99 1.54 -4.36
N TYR A 45 4.53 1.98 -5.53
CA TYR A 45 4.01 3.33 -5.73
C TYR A 45 2.50 3.43 -5.50
N CYS A 46 1.71 2.47 -5.99
CA CYS A 46 0.25 2.58 -5.98
C CYS A 46 -0.46 1.47 -5.23
N GLU A 47 0.28 0.51 -4.66
CA GLU A 47 -0.21 -0.65 -3.91
C GLU A 47 -1.15 -1.60 -4.69
N ALA A 48 -1.31 -1.41 -6.00
CA ALA A 48 -2.05 -2.37 -6.81
C ALA A 48 -1.26 -3.68 -6.93
N ILE A 49 -1.99 -4.80 -6.86
CA ILE A 49 -1.49 -6.13 -7.25
C ILE A 49 -1.85 -6.30 -8.73
N PRO A 50 -0.87 -6.35 -9.65
CA PRO A 50 -1.16 -6.46 -11.06
C PRO A 50 -1.84 -7.78 -11.39
N THR A 51 -3.02 -7.74 -12.03
CA THR A 51 -3.70 -8.92 -12.56
C THR A 51 -3.32 -9.12 -14.02
N GLY A 52 -2.88 -10.33 -14.38
CA GLY A 52 -2.52 -10.67 -15.76
C GLY A 52 -1.18 -10.10 -16.28
N SER A 53 -0.50 -9.26 -15.52
CA SER A 53 0.86 -8.78 -15.81
C SER A 53 1.71 -8.89 -14.57
N SER A 54 2.96 -9.30 -14.73
CA SER A 54 3.90 -9.32 -13.61
C SER A 54 4.34 -7.91 -13.22
N LEU A 55 4.74 -7.74 -11.96
CA LEU A 55 5.49 -6.56 -11.55
C LEU A 55 6.72 -6.38 -12.44
N ARG A 56 7.13 -5.13 -12.59
CA ARG A 56 8.36 -4.70 -13.26
C ARG A 56 9.38 -4.25 -12.22
N VAL A 57 10.64 -4.37 -12.55
CA VAL A 57 11.72 -3.74 -11.79
C VAL A 57 11.89 -2.32 -12.33
N ASP A 58 11.54 -1.34 -11.53
CA ASP A 58 11.84 0.06 -11.79
C ASP A 58 13.20 0.43 -11.17
N HIS A 59 13.93 1.31 -11.82
CA HIS A 59 15.13 1.93 -11.26
C HIS A 59 14.74 3.30 -10.70
N PHE A 60 14.80 3.44 -9.37
CA PHE A 60 14.43 4.70 -8.71
C PHE A 60 15.21 5.88 -9.29
N PHE A 61 16.54 5.80 -9.30
CA PHE A 61 17.39 6.64 -10.14
C PHE A 61 17.43 6.02 -11.54
N PRO A 62 16.92 6.73 -12.57
CA PRO A 62 16.74 6.13 -13.89
C PRO A 62 18.07 5.66 -14.46
N LYS A 63 18.16 4.41 -14.88
CA LYS A 63 19.37 3.80 -15.43
C LYS A 63 19.92 4.53 -16.67
N LYS A 64 19.05 5.28 -17.37
CA LYS A 64 19.46 6.09 -18.52
C LYS A 64 20.33 7.28 -18.11
N LEU A 65 20.09 7.85 -16.94
CA LEU A 65 20.80 8.99 -16.39
C LEU A 65 21.92 8.57 -15.44
N TYR A 66 21.69 7.44 -14.73
CA TYR A 66 22.54 6.93 -13.65
C TYR A 66 22.84 5.45 -13.87
N PRO A 67 23.60 5.08 -14.93
CA PRO A 67 23.91 3.68 -15.26
C PRO A 67 24.67 2.96 -14.15
N GLU A 68 25.43 3.67 -13.31
CA GLU A 68 26.17 3.16 -12.16
C GLU A 68 25.27 2.53 -11.09
N PHE A 69 24.01 2.96 -10.99
CA PHE A 69 23.05 2.39 -10.03
C PHE A 69 22.15 1.29 -10.61
N THR A 70 22.44 0.82 -11.83
CA THR A 70 21.57 -0.18 -12.51
C THR A 70 21.44 -1.49 -11.73
N LEU A 71 22.47 -1.89 -11.01
CA LEU A 71 22.50 -3.13 -10.23
C LEU A 71 22.49 -2.89 -8.71
N ASP A 72 22.37 -1.64 -8.27
CA ASP A 72 22.22 -1.34 -6.87
C ASP A 72 20.84 -1.79 -6.39
N TRP A 73 20.82 -2.78 -5.47
CA TRP A 73 19.60 -3.29 -4.88
C TRP A 73 18.71 -2.19 -4.29
N ASN A 74 19.33 -1.19 -3.67
CA ASN A 74 18.60 -0.08 -3.07
C ASN A 74 17.99 0.89 -4.10
N ASN A 75 18.35 0.71 -5.37
CA ASN A 75 17.79 1.45 -6.50
C ASN A 75 16.68 0.68 -7.23
N LEU A 76 16.45 -0.59 -6.89
CA LEU A 76 15.45 -1.44 -7.53
C LEU A 76 14.12 -1.36 -6.76
N ILE A 77 13.04 -1.02 -7.46
CA ILE A 77 11.70 -0.84 -6.90
C ILE A 77 10.72 -1.76 -7.64
N PRO A 78 9.95 -2.63 -6.93
CA PRO A 78 8.86 -3.36 -7.54
C PRO A 78 7.74 -2.41 -7.94
N SER A 79 7.38 -2.39 -9.22
CA SER A 79 6.43 -1.44 -9.76
C SER A 79 5.50 -2.09 -10.79
N CYS A 80 4.23 -1.68 -10.82
CA CYS A 80 3.36 -2.05 -11.94
C CYS A 80 3.80 -1.34 -13.23
N GLU A 81 3.44 -1.91 -14.36
CA GLU A 81 3.82 -1.36 -15.67
C GLU A 81 3.40 0.11 -15.84
N ASN A 82 2.20 0.47 -15.38
CA ASN A 82 1.69 1.83 -15.48
C ASN A 82 2.54 2.83 -14.68
N CYS A 83 2.83 2.56 -13.41
CA CYS A 83 3.67 3.46 -12.59
C CYS A 83 5.10 3.55 -13.14
N ASN A 84 5.67 2.42 -13.56
CA ASN A 84 7.00 2.39 -14.17
C ASN A 84 7.05 3.21 -15.47
N THR A 85 6.05 3.07 -16.34
CA THR A 85 5.96 3.82 -17.60
C THR A 85 5.75 5.32 -17.35
N ARG A 86 4.90 5.70 -16.39
CA ARG A 86 4.64 7.10 -16.05
C ARG A 86 5.88 7.77 -15.48
N LYS A 87 6.54 7.13 -14.52
CA LYS A 87 7.80 7.63 -13.97
C LYS A 87 8.90 7.68 -15.04
N SER A 88 9.00 6.64 -15.90
CA SER A 88 9.94 6.58 -17.01
C SER A 88 11.37 6.95 -16.57
N SER A 89 12.03 7.87 -17.31
CA SER A 89 13.38 8.39 -17.01
C SER A 89 13.35 9.70 -16.23
N TYR A 90 12.30 9.95 -15.42
CA TYR A 90 12.23 11.11 -14.55
C TYR A 90 13.43 11.16 -13.59
N ASP A 91 14.08 12.30 -13.49
CA ASP A 91 15.32 12.48 -12.72
C ASP A 91 15.04 12.63 -11.22
N THR A 92 14.82 11.52 -10.57
CA THR A 92 14.52 11.47 -9.14
C THR A 92 15.68 11.90 -8.23
N LYS A 93 16.88 12.08 -8.76
CA LYS A 93 18.04 12.56 -8.00
C LYS A 93 18.06 14.08 -7.90
N ASN A 94 17.77 14.77 -8.99
CA ASN A 94 17.71 16.24 -9.03
C ASN A 94 16.33 16.78 -8.64
N GLU A 95 15.27 16.05 -8.95
CA GLU A 95 13.90 16.36 -8.57
C GLU A 95 13.30 15.20 -7.75
N PRO A 96 13.56 15.12 -6.44
CA PRO A 96 13.21 13.98 -5.62
C PRO A 96 11.70 13.71 -5.60
N ILE A 97 11.36 12.42 -5.57
CA ILE A 97 10.05 11.88 -5.21
C ILE A 97 10.21 10.95 -4.00
N ILE A 98 9.12 10.56 -3.38
CA ILE A 98 9.17 9.60 -2.27
C ILE A 98 9.73 8.27 -2.76
N ASN A 99 10.81 7.80 -2.11
CA ASN A 99 11.35 6.48 -2.35
C ASN A 99 10.72 5.47 -1.37
N PRO A 100 9.78 4.61 -1.82
CA PRO A 100 9.04 3.72 -0.94
C PRO A 100 9.89 2.60 -0.33
N SER A 101 11.12 2.39 -0.80
CA SER A 101 12.06 1.45 -0.19
C SER A 101 12.85 2.05 0.97
N LYS A 102 12.74 3.35 1.21
CA LYS A 102 13.52 4.07 2.21
C LYS A 102 12.66 4.87 3.19
N ILE A 103 11.50 5.26 2.77
CA ILE A 103 10.59 6.14 3.52
C ILE A 103 9.24 5.44 3.57
N ASP A 104 8.66 5.32 4.76
CA ASP A 104 7.25 4.94 4.87
C ASP A 104 6.39 6.03 4.24
N PRO A 105 5.64 5.75 3.18
CA PRO A 105 4.87 6.76 2.48
C PRO A 105 3.57 7.14 3.20
N ILE A 106 3.08 6.33 4.14
CA ILE A 106 1.76 6.52 4.80
C ILE A 106 1.59 7.91 5.41
N PRO A 107 2.57 8.48 6.15
CA PRO A 107 2.43 9.82 6.73
C PRO A 107 2.37 10.95 5.71
N TYR A 108 2.82 10.71 4.48
CA TYR A 108 2.88 11.74 3.45
C TYR A 108 1.56 11.93 2.72
N TYR A 109 0.76 10.85 2.60
CA TYR A 109 -0.45 10.83 1.79
C TYR A 109 -1.71 10.89 2.64
N ASP A 110 -2.71 11.48 2.04
CA ASP A 110 -4.10 11.43 2.47
C ASP A 110 -5.01 11.27 1.25
N TYR A 111 -6.30 11.19 1.49
CA TYR A 111 -7.29 11.04 0.43
C TYR A 111 -8.42 12.05 0.62
N ASP A 112 -8.69 12.79 -0.45
CA ASP A 112 -9.93 13.52 -0.64
C ASP A 112 -10.89 12.58 -1.36
N PHE A 113 -11.78 11.93 -0.61
CA PHE A 113 -12.59 10.78 -1.01
C PHE A 113 -11.72 9.67 -1.62
N ILE A 114 -11.57 9.66 -2.94
CA ILE A 114 -10.86 8.64 -3.72
C ILE A 114 -9.59 9.17 -4.40
N ARG A 115 -9.32 10.46 -4.26
CA ARG A 115 -8.12 11.09 -4.83
C ARG A 115 -7.03 11.19 -3.79
N MET A 116 -5.86 10.67 -4.12
CA MET A 116 -4.67 10.83 -3.27
C MET A 116 -4.21 12.29 -3.29
N ILE A 117 -3.99 12.83 -2.12
CA ILE A 117 -3.51 14.20 -1.89
C ILE A 117 -2.36 14.18 -0.88
N PRO A 118 -1.54 15.22 -0.78
CA PRO A 118 -0.66 15.39 0.38
C PRO A 118 -1.50 15.45 1.67
N ALA A 119 -1.03 14.77 2.72
CA ALA A 119 -1.64 14.91 4.05
C ALA A 119 -1.48 16.36 4.55
N LEU A 120 -2.41 16.80 5.39
CA LEU A 120 -2.37 18.15 5.96
C LEU A 120 -1.09 18.39 6.78
N ASP A 121 -0.65 17.35 7.48
CA ASP A 121 0.57 17.28 8.29
C ASP A 121 1.71 16.53 7.59
N SER A 122 1.64 16.45 6.25
CA SER A 122 2.69 15.80 5.45
C SER A 122 4.07 16.34 5.79
N PRO A 123 5.07 15.49 6.05
CA PRO A 123 6.46 15.92 6.31
C PRO A 123 7.05 16.77 5.18
N ASP A 124 6.63 16.52 3.93
CA ASP A 124 6.99 17.31 2.76
C ASP A 124 5.86 17.27 1.71
N PRO A 125 4.95 18.28 1.75
CA PRO A 125 3.82 18.33 0.81
C PRO A 125 4.25 18.51 -0.66
N VAL A 126 5.39 19.16 -0.91
CA VAL A 126 5.90 19.39 -2.27
C VAL A 126 6.43 18.09 -2.86
N LEU A 127 7.22 17.35 -2.08
CA LEU A 127 7.71 16.02 -2.45
C LEU A 127 6.53 15.06 -2.70
N THR A 128 5.53 15.10 -1.82
CA THR A 128 4.33 14.28 -1.92
C THR A 128 3.55 14.57 -3.19
N LYS A 129 3.27 15.85 -3.44
CA LYS A 129 2.54 16.26 -4.66
C LYS A 129 3.29 15.85 -5.92
N ARG A 130 4.60 16.05 -5.95
CA ARG A 130 5.46 15.64 -7.07
C ARG A 130 5.39 14.13 -7.29
N THR A 131 5.42 13.32 -6.23
CA THR A 131 5.32 11.86 -6.34
C THR A 131 3.98 11.44 -6.93
N ILE A 132 2.88 12.05 -6.48
CA ILE A 132 1.53 11.81 -7.01
C ILE A 132 1.50 12.09 -8.51
N ASP A 133 2.08 13.21 -8.95
CA ASP A 133 2.03 13.66 -10.34
C ASP A 133 2.95 12.80 -11.23
N VAL A 134 4.19 12.57 -10.82
CA VAL A 134 5.18 11.80 -11.60
C VAL A 134 4.74 10.36 -11.81
N CYS A 135 4.19 9.71 -10.78
CA CYS A 135 3.71 8.33 -10.87
C CYS A 135 2.24 8.24 -11.30
N ASP A 136 1.58 9.37 -11.56
CA ASP A 136 0.15 9.47 -11.94
C ASP A 136 -0.74 8.63 -11.00
N LEU A 137 -0.57 8.87 -9.68
CA LEU A 137 -1.26 8.09 -8.65
C LEU A 137 -2.75 8.41 -8.55
N ASN A 138 -3.23 9.37 -9.31
CA ASN A 138 -4.65 9.71 -9.48
C ASN A 138 -5.19 9.38 -10.88
N ARG A 139 -4.49 8.54 -11.64
CA ARG A 139 -5.01 8.07 -12.92
C ARG A 139 -6.35 7.34 -12.77
N ARG A 140 -7.13 7.35 -13.85
CA ARG A 140 -8.52 6.87 -13.86
C ARG A 140 -8.71 5.48 -13.25
N GLU A 141 -7.80 4.55 -13.54
CA GLU A 141 -7.89 3.17 -13.06
C GLU A 141 -7.77 3.12 -11.53
N LEU A 142 -6.79 3.83 -10.94
CA LEU A 142 -6.60 3.86 -9.50
C LEU A 142 -7.75 4.56 -8.76
N VAL A 143 -8.26 5.65 -9.34
CA VAL A 143 -9.42 6.37 -8.80
C VAL A 143 -10.64 5.46 -8.80
N ARG A 144 -10.86 4.68 -9.88
CA ARG A 144 -11.94 3.70 -9.95
C ARG A 144 -11.80 2.60 -8.90
N TYR A 145 -10.62 2.01 -8.76
CA TYR A 145 -10.40 0.97 -7.75
C TYR A 145 -10.66 1.47 -6.32
N ARG A 146 -10.23 2.70 -6.01
CA ARG A 146 -10.53 3.30 -4.71
C ARG A 146 -12.00 3.61 -4.53
N ALA A 147 -12.70 4.00 -5.60
CA ALA A 147 -14.15 4.21 -5.56
C ALA A 147 -14.90 2.90 -5.25
N ASP A 148 -14.52 1.80 -5.92
CA ASP A 148 -15.11 0.49 -5.68
C ASP A 148 -14.88 0.05 -4.21
N LEU A 149 -13.65 0.22 -3.69
CA LEU A 149 -13.32 -0.05 -2.29
C LEU A 149 -14.11 0.84 -1.32
N LEU A 150 -14.26 2.14 -1.62
CA LEU A 150 -14.99 3.06 -0.76
C LEU A 150 -16.47 2.65 -0.66
N VAL A 151 -17.07 2.20 -1.76
CA VAL A 151 -18.45 1.66 -1.74
C VAL A 151 -18.53 0.44 -0.84
N GLU A 152 -17.59 -0.51 -0.98
CA GLU A 152 -17.53 -1.71 -0.14
C GLU A 152 -17.39 -1.36 1.36
N LEU A 153 -16.46 -0.47 1.69
CA LEU A 153 -16.24 -0.02 3.06
C LEU A 153 -17.46 0.70 3.66
N ASN A 154 -18.17 1.50 2.86
CA ASN A 154 -19.40 2.15 3.31
C ASN A 154 -20.52 1.14 3.56
N VAL A 155 -20.66 0.10 2.73
CA VAL A 155 -21.62 -0.99 2.97
C VAL A 155 -21.32 -1.71 4.29
N PHE A 156 -20.04 -1.99 4.58
CA PHE A 156 -19.65 -2.53 5.90
C PHE A 156 -20.06 -1.60 7.03
N GLN A 157 -19.78 -0.31 6.89
CA GLN A 157 -20.11 0.70 7.89
C GLN A 157 -21.62 0.80 8.14
N GLU A 158 -22.44 0.78 7.09
CA GLU A 158 -23.92 0.77 7.21
C GLU A 158 -24.43 -0.50 7.91
N ASN A 159 -23.90 -1.67 7.55
CA ASN A 159 -24.27 -2.94 8.19
C ASN A 159 -23.96 -2.94 9.68
N ILE A 160 -22.77 -2.45 10.05
CA ILE A 160 -22.37 -2.30 11.44
C ILE A 160 -23.32 -1.36 12.19
N ASN A 161 -23.66 -0.22 11.59
CA ASN A 161 -24.55 0.78 12.19
C ASN A 161 -25.96 0.23 12.41
N ASN A 162 -26.48 -0.55 11.47
CA ASN A 162 -27.77 -1.22 11.60
C ASN A 162 -27.78 -2.21 12.77
N VAL A 163 -26.71 -3.01 12.93
CA VAL A 163 -26.59 -3.95 14.04
C VAL A 163 -26.50 -3.22 15.39
N LEU A 164 -25.79 -2.10 15.47
CA LEU A 164 -25.71 -1.29 16.69
C LEU A 164 -27.06 -0.67 17.05
N THR A 165 -27.77 -0.15 16.06
CA THR A 165 -29.11 0.42 16.27
C THR A 165 -30.06 -0.65 16.83
N ASP A 166 -29.97 -1.85 16.30
CA ASP A 166 -30.74 -2.98 16.78
C ASP A 166 -30.39 -3.39 18.24
N LEU A 167 -29.14 -3.27 18.66
CA LEU A 167 -28.68 -3.57 20.01
C LEU A 167 -29.30 -2.64 21.06
N ASN A 168 -29.77 -1.46 20.66
CA ASN A 168 -30.49 -0.53 21.54
C ASN A 168 -31.94 -0.99 21.81
N ASN A 169 -32.46 -1.99 21.12
CA ASN A 169 -33.77 -2.52 21.33
C ASN A 169 -33.74 -3.71 22.34
N PRO A 170 -34.78 -3.89 23.13
CA PRO A 170 -34.86 -5.04 24.04
C PRO A 170 -34.74 -6.37 23.30
N MET A 171 -33.76 -7.20 23.67
CA MET A 171 -33.58 -8.51 23.07
C MET A 171 -33.01 -9.53 24.05
N SER A 172 -33.09 -10.82 23.69
CA SER A 172 -32.54 -11.87 24.53
C SER A 172 -31.01 -11.85 24.56
N ALA A 173 -30.45 -12.32 25.67
CA ALA A 173 -28.99 -12.44 25.87
C ALA A 173 -28.28 -13.14 24.71
N LEU A 174 -28.83 -14.24 24.18
CA LEU A 174 -28.29 -14.96 23.05
C LEU A 174 -28.27 -14.12 21.78
N LYS A 175 -29.27 -13.28 21.54
CA LYS A 175 -29.28 -12.36 20.39
C LYS A 175 -28.21 -11.27 20.53
N ILE A 176 -28.03 -10.73 21.73
CA ILE A 176 -26.96 -9.76 22.01
C ILE A 176 -25.60 -10.40 21.71
N LYS A 177 -25.33 -11.58 22.28
CA LYS A 177 -24.06 -12.30 22.01
C LYS A 177 -23.78 -12.50 20.52
N ASN A 178 -24.75 -13.03 19.78
CA ASN A 178 -24.59 -13.30 18.34
C ASN A 178 -24.39 -12.02 17.53
N ARG A 179 -24.98 -10.89 17.92
CA ARG A 179 -24.77 -9.61 17.24
C ARG A 179 -23.42 -9.02 17.52
N ILE A 180 -22.94 -9.10 18.75
CA ILE A 180 -21.58 -8.66 19.10
C ILE A 180 -20.53 -9.48 18.33
N ILE A 181 -20.65 -10.79 18.26
CA ILE A 181 -19.76 -11.64 17.48
C ILE A 181 -19.72 -11.18 16.02
N ARG A 182 -20.87 -10.96 15.38
CA ARG A 182 -20.92 -10.49 13.99
C ARG A 182 -20.31 -9.11 13.79
N LEU A 183 -20.40 -8.22 14.79
CA LEU A 183 -19.74 -6.92 14.72
C LEU A 183 -18.22 -7.06 14.81
N GLU A 184 -17.73 -7.92 15.69
CA GLU A 184 -16.30 -8.22 15.80
C GLU A 184 -15.76 -8.84 14.51
N ASP A 185 -16.44 -9.85 13.97
CA ASP A 185 -16.06 -10.46 12.68
C ASP A 185 -16.00 -9.43 11.55
N SER A 186 -16.97 -8.49 11.52
CA SER A 186 -16.99 -7.42 10.51
C SER A 186 -15.84 -6.42 10.68
N LEU A 187 -15.51 -6.06 11.93
CA LEU A 187 -14.36 -5.20 12.20
C LEU A 187 -13.05 -5.89 11.86
N GLU A 188 -12.89 -7.16 12.22
CA GLU A 188 -11.73 -7.98 11.87
C GLU A 188 -11.54 -8.04 10.34
N THR A 189 -12.62 -8.26 9.58
CA THR A 189 -12.59 -8.26 8.11
C THR A 189 -12.04 -6.93 7.55
N ILE A 190 -12.49 -5.78 8.08
CA ILE A 190 -11.99 -4.46 7.64
C ILE A 190 -10.51 -4.28 8.03
N GLU A 191 -10.10 -4.76 9.20
CA GLU A 191 -8.72 -4.71 9.64
C GLU A 191 -7.81 -5.62 8.81
N GLU A 192 -8.29 -6.81 8.43
CA GLU A 192 -7.59 -7.70 7.50
C GLU A 192 -7.38 -7.05 6.13
N MET A 193 -8.40 -6.38 5.59
CA MET A 193 -8.30 -5.62 4.34
C MET A 193 -7.25 -4.50 4.42
N ALA A 194 -6.96 -3.98 5.61
CA ALA A 194 -5.91 -2.99 5.86
C ALA A 194 -4.51 -3.61 6.04
N GLY A 195 -4.39 -4.94 5.99
CA GLY A 195 -3.13 -5.67 6.14
C GLY A 195 -2.09 -5.27 5.10
N ASP A 196 -0.81 -5.37 5.46
CA ASP A 196 0.29 -4.91 4.59
C ASP A 196 0.39 -5.71 3.28
N SER A 197 -0.09 -6.95 3.25
CA SER A 197 -0.16 -7.79 2.05
C SER A 197 -1.31 -7.40 1.11
N GLU A 198 -2.30 -6.69 1.61
CA GLU A 198 -3.51 -6.39 0.86
C GLU A 198 -3.34 -5.20 -0.10
N LYS A 199 -4.00 -5.28 -1.25
CA LYS A 199 -4.01 -4.19 -2.23
C LYS A 199 -4.64 -2.93 -1.64
N PHE A 200 -4.04 -1.77 -1.90
CA PHE A 200 -4.54 -0.47 -1.41
C PHE A 200 -4.68 -0.38 0.12
N SER A 201 -3.86 -1.13 0.86
CA SER A 201 -3.91 -1.17 2.32
C SER A 201 -3.77 0.23 2.96
N ALA A 202 -2.93 1.11 2.41
CA ALA A 202 -2.79 2.48 2.90
C ALA A 202 -4.09 3.30 2.77
N PHE A 203 -4.87 3.10 1.69
CA PHE A 203 -6.18 3.74 1.51
C PHE A 203 -7.16 3.27 2.58
N ILE A 204 -7.20 1.96 2.85
CA ILE A 204 -8.10 1.37 3.84
C ILE A 204 -7.70 1.78 5.26
N LYS A 205 -6.39 1.82 5.58
CA LYS A 205 -5.88 2.34 6.86
C LYS A 205 -6.33 3.78 7.11
N LYS A 206 -6.22 4.65 6.11
CA LYS A 206 -6.68 6.04 6.20
C LYS A 206 -8.20 6.14 6.35
N PHE A 207 -8.97 5.27 5.69
CA PHE A 207 -10.41 5.19 5.90
C PHE A 207 -10.75 4.82 7.35
N ILE A 208 -10.13 3.77 7.90
CA ILE A 208 -10.33 3.33 9.28
C ILE A 208 -9.95 4.45 10.27
N GLU A 209 -8.80 5.11 10.06
CA GLU A 209 -8.30 6.19 10.90
C GLU A 209 -9.29 7.37 10.97
N LYS A 210 -9.89 7.73 9.84
CA LYS A 210 -10.83 8.86 9.72
C LYS A 210 -12.27 8.52 10.10
N SER A 211 -12.62 7.26 10.15
CA SER A 211 -13.98 6.83 10.45
C SER A 211 -14.28 6.98 11.93
N ILE A 212 -14.98 8.05 12.29
CA ILE A 212 -15.51 8.26 13.64
C ILE A 212 -16.37 7.07 14.07
N TYR A 213 -17.17 6.53 13.15
CA TYR A 213 -18.04 5.39 13.39
C TYR A 213 -17.27 4.14 13.80
N ILE A 214 -16.19 3.79 13.13
CA ILE A 214 -15.39 2.59 13.49
C ILE A 214 -14.82 2.73 14.90
N GLN A 215 -14.35 3.90 15.29
CA GLN A 215 -13.83 4.15 16.64
C GLN A 215 -14.94 4.08 17.70
N GLU A 216 -16.10 4.65 17.41
CA GLU A 216 -17.27 4.60 18.30
C GLU A 216 -17.77 3.16 18.49
N ILE A 217 -17.85 2.38 17.42
CA ILE A 217 -18.25 0.98 17.44
C ILE A 217 -17.36 0.14 18.36
N LYS A 218 -16.04 0.26 18.22
CA LYS A 218 -15.09 -0.46 19.09
C LYS A 218 -15.35 -0.14 20.56
N SER A 219 -15.59 1.13 20.87
CA SER A 219 -15.92 1.56 22.24
C SER A 219 -17.24 1.00 22.73
N GLN A 220 -18.26 0.98 21.87
CA GLN A 220 -19.59 0.42 22.23
C GLN A 220 -19.54 -1.09 22.46
N ILE A 221 -18.84 -1.85 21.61
CA ILE A 221 -18.66 -3.30 21.80
C ILE A 221 -18.02 -3.59 23.16
N ILE A 222 -16.97 -2.87 23.54
CA ILE A 222 -16.31 -3.02 24.84
C ILE A 222 -17.29 -2.76 25.98
N ASN A 223 -18.09 -1.70 25.89
CA ASN A 223 -19.08 -1.35 26.91
C ASN A 223 -20.19 -2.40 27.04
N ILE A 224 -20.71 -2.90 25.91
CA ILE A 224 -21.77 -3.92 25.92
C ILE A 224 -21.24 -5.24 26.50
N LYS A 225 -20.01 -5.64 26.13
CA LYS A 225 -19.39 -6.85 26.71
C LYS A 225 -19.21 -6.71 28.22
N ARG A 226 -18.73 -5.55 28.69
CA ARG A 226 -18.57 -5.28 30.13
C ARG A 226 -19.91 -5.34 30.89
N GLN A 227 -20.99 -4.84 30.29
CA GLN A 227 -22.33 -4.90 30.87
C GLN A 227 -22.95 -6.31 30.88
N ASN A 228 -22.40 -7.22 30.08
CA ASN A 228 -22.91 -8.57 29.88
C ASN A 228 -21.78 -9.62 30.06
N GLU A 229 -20.88 -9.43 31.02
CA GLU A 229 -19.67 -10.28 31.19
C GLU A 229 -20.03 -11.79 31.26
N GLU A 230 -21.14 -12.15 31.90
CA GLU A 230 -21.60 -13.54 32.00
C GLU A 230 -21.89 -14.20 30.63
N LEU A 231 -22.14 -13.40 29.58
CA LEU A 231 -22.43 -13.93 28.24
C LEU A 231 -21.15 -14.25 27.44
N PHE A 232 -20.03 -13.68 27.86
CA PHE A 232 -18.75 -13.75 27.14
C PHE A 232 -17.65 -14.46 27.92
N SER A 233 -17.96 -14.93 29.16
CA SER A 233 -17.13 -15.83 29.97
C SER A 233 -17.30 -17.34 29.50
#